data_840af9db7bb9444a421542088723e871
#
_entry.id   840af9db7bb9444a421542088723e871
#
_cell.length_a   1.000
_cell.length_b   1.000
_cell.length_c   1.000
_cell.angle_alpha   90.00
_cell.angle_beta   90.00
_cell.angle_gamma   90.00
#
_symmetry.space_group_name_H-M   'P 1'
#
loop_
_entity.id
_entity.type
_entity.pdbx_description
1 polymer ?
#
loop_
_entity_poly.entity_id
_entity_poly.type
_entity_poly.pdbx_seq_one_letter_code
_entity_poly.pdbx_strand_id
1 'polypeptide(L)'
;MDLNKHFYINLERRTDRIEETIKELKKIGITKPNRFNAIEHEKGIIGCARSHIACLKEAKKRNWEYVLIFEDDVKFLKPKDTLNKMKKYINSRFLPYDVLLFSGNNKGPLQKHAKYPKDLVRVFQCYCCTMYAVKRHYYDTIIDNFEESIKLVLENPEDKTAPHDCNWFKLMARDNFFLTIPLTTVQRESYSDIEERDVNYEGLMLQLS
;
A
#
# COMPACT_ATOMS: atom_id res chain seq x y z
N MET A 1 0.24 17.87 -6.50
CA MET A 1 0.17 16.40 -6.55
C MET A 1 -0.28 15.99 -7.93
N ASP A 2 0.45 15.09 -8.56
CA ASP A 2 0.14 14.55 -9.89
C ASP A 2 -0.45 13.13 -9.74
N LEU A 3 -1.74 12.99 -10.05
CA LEU A 3 -2.45 11.71 -9.95
C LEU A 3 -2.02 10.68 -11.02
N ASN A 4 -1.25 11.09 -12.05
CA ASN A 4 -0.75 10.13 -13.04
C ASN A 4 0.45 9.30 -12.54
N LYS A 5 1.06 9.68 -11.41
CA LYS A 5 2.17 8.95 -10.78
C LYS A 5 1.65 7.82 -9.90
N HIS A 6 0.92 6.90 -10.48
CA HIS A 6 0.34 5.75 -9.78
C HIS A 6 0.39 4.49 -10.62
N PHE A 7 0.26 3.35 -9.92
CA PHE A 7 -0.10 2.05 -10.48
C PHE A 7 -1.21 1.43 -9.65
N TYR A 8 -2.12 0.68 -10.29
CA TYR A 8 -2.90 -0.33 -9.59
C TYR A 8 -2.50 -1.71 -10.08
N ILE A 9 -2.21 -2.58 -9.12
CA ILE A 9 -1.71 -3.94 -9.36
C ILE A 9 -2.92 -4.85 -9.49
N ASN A 10 -3.00 -5.61 -10.59
CA ASN A 10 -4.09 -6.54 -10.82
C ASN A 10 -3.62 -7.70 -11.68
N LEU A 11 -3.98 -8.94 -11.29
CA LEU A 11 -3.75 -10.15 -12.06
C LEU A 11 -4.61 -10.12 -13.33
N GLU A 12 -4.04 -10.53 -14.47
CA GLU A 12 -4.72 -10.47 -15.76
C GLU A 12 -6.02 -11.29 -15.77
N ARG A 13 -6.02 -12.44 -15.10
CA ARG A 13 -7.18 -13.32 -14.96
C ARG A 13 -8.30 -12.76 -14.07
N ARG A 14 -7.99 -11.78 -13.18
CA ARG A 14 -8.94 -11.17 -12.27
C ARG A 14 -9.66 -9.98 -12.93
N THR A 15 -10.35 -10.27 -14.03
CA THR A 15 -11.13 -9.28 -14.79
C THR A 15 -12.31 -8.71 -13.97
N ASP A 16 -12.86 -9.51 -13.06
CA ASP A 16 -13.88 -9.11 -12.09
C ASP A 16 -13.44 -7.90 -11.26
N ARG A 17 -12.17 -7.84 -10.85
CA ARG A 17 -11.63 -6.75 -10.03
C ARG A 17 -11.28 -5.51 -10.84
N ILE A 18 -11.02 -5.61 -12.15
CA ILE A 18 -10.63 -4.46 -12.99
C ILE A 18 -11.69 -3.38 -12.97
N GLU A 19 -12.95 -3.75 -13.29
CA GLU A 19 -14.04 -2.78 -13.38
C GLU A 19 -14.31 -2.08 -12.06
N GLU A 20 -14.29 -2.84 -10.96
CA GLU A 20 -14.51 -2.32 -9.63
C GLU A 20 -13.39 -1.36 -9.20
N THR A 21 -12.13 -1.73 -9.45
CA THR A 21 -10.98 -0.87 -9.15
C THR A 21 -11.04 0.42 -9.94
N ILE A 22 -11.38 0.36 -11.23
CA ILE A 22 -11.56 1.55 -12.06
C ILE A 22 -12.68 2.45 -11.50
N LYS A 23 -13.80 1.88 -11.06
CA LYS A 23 -14.90 2.63 -10.41
C LYS A 23 -14.41 3.32 -9.13
N GLU A 24 -13.66 2.61 -8.29
CA GLU A 24 -13.09 3.18 -7.07
C GLU A 24 -12.11 4.33 -7.38
N LEU A 25 -11.14 4.11 -8.25
CA LEU A 25 -10.13 5.12 -8.60
C LEU A 25 -10.75 6.39 -9.22
N LYS A 26 -11.84 6.27 -9.98
CA LYS A 26 -12.59 7.42 -10.49
C LYS A 26 -13.18 8.29 -9.37
N LYS A 27 -13.57 7.72 -8.22
CA LYS A 27 -14.11 8.48 -7.07
C LYS A 27 -13.10 9.50 -6.50
N ILE A 28 -11.80 9.24 -6.67
CA ILE A 28 -10.71 10.13 -6.23
C ILE A 28 -10.08 10.93 -7.39
N GLY A 29 -10.73 10.93 -8.56
CA GLY A 29 -10.34 11.74 -9.72
C GLY A 29 -9.29 11.08 -10.64
N ILE A 30 -8.97 9.81 -10.46
CA ILE A 30 -8.12 9.04 -11.38
C ILE A 30 -9.00 8.50 -12.51
N THR A 31 -9.07 9.25 -13.63
CA THR A 31 -9.92 8.90 -14.78
C THR A 31 -9.23 8.02 -15.82
N LYS A 32 -7.90 7.97 -15.78
CA LYS A 32 -7.05 7.10 -16.64
C LYS A 32 -6.15 6.25 -15.74
N PRO A 33 -6.69 5.16 -15.14
CA PRO A 33 -5.91 4.32 -14.25
C PRO A 33 -4.74 3.62 -14.96
N ASN A 34 -3.55 3.70 -14.40
CA ASN A 34 -2.37 2.97 -14.85
C ASN A 34 -2.38 1.56 -14.28
N ARG A 35 -2.89 0.60 -15.04
CA ARG A 35 -2.84 -0.81 -14.65
C ARG A 35 -1.41 -1.34 -14.76
N PHE A 36 -0.98 -2.03 -13.72
CA PHE A 36 0.20 -2.87 -13.72
C PHE A 36 -0.23 -4.33 -13.73
N ASN A 37 0.14 -5.10 -14.76
CA ASN A 37 -0.11 -6.53 -14.79
C ASN A 37 0.69 -7.18 -13.67
N ALA A 38 -0.01 -7.72 -12.67
CA ALA A 38 0.60 -8.41 -11.56
C ALA A 38 1.42 -9.61 -12.04
N ILE A 39 2.52 -9.86 -11.35
CA ILE A 39 3.41 -10.98 -11.65
C ILE A 39 2.82 -12.23 -11.01
N GLU A 40 2.41 -13.20 -11.83
CA GLU A 40 1.95 -14.50 -11.33
C GLU A 40 3.12 -15.33 -10.80
N HIS A 41 2.86 -16.05 -9.73
CA HIS A 41 3.78 -17.01 -9.14
C HIS A 41 2.98 -18.09 -8.40
N GLU A 42 3.48 -19.32 -8.36
CA GLU A 42 2.84 -20.45 -7.65
C GLU A 42 2.51 -20.10 -6.20
N LYS A 43 3.43 -19.42 -5.52
CA LYS A 43 3.17 -18.79 -4.22
C LYS A 43 2.68 -17.37 -4.46
N GLY A 44 1.38 -17.12 -4.31
CA GLY A 44 0.75 -15.82 -4.57
C GLY A 44 1.43 -14.65 -3.85
N ILE A 45 1.92 -14.89 -2.62
CA ILE A 45 2.63 -13.89 -1.82
C ILE A 45 3.95 -13.42 -2.46
N ILE A 46 4.66 -14.31 -3.17
CA ILE A 46 5.88 -13.95 -3.92
C ILE A 46 5.49 -13.13 -5.15
N GLY A 47 4.43 -13.54 -5.86
CA GLY A 47 3.90 -12.78 -6.99
C GLY A 47 3.50 -11.35 -6.60
N CYS A 48 2.82 -11.21 -5.45
CA CYS A 48 2.45 -9.92 -4.87
C CYS A 48 3.69 -9.07 -4.60
N ALA A 49 4.66 -9.56 -3.83
CA ALA A 49 5.90 -8.84 -3.53
C ALA A 49 6.65 -8.41 -4.81
N ARG A 50 6.79 -9.31 -5.80
CA ARG A 50 7.42 -9.00 -7.09
C ARG A 50 6.69 -7.90 -7.86
N SER A 51 5.35 -7.88 -7.79
CA SER A 51 4.54 -6.85 -8.46
C SER A 51 4.78 -5.47 -7.85
N HIS A 52 4.83 -5.36 -6.52
CA HIS A 52 5.17 -4.12 -5.84
C HIS A 52 6.59 -3.65 -6.16
N ILE A 53 7.58 -4.56 -6.15
CA ILE A 53 8.97 -4.28 -6.57
C ILE A 53 9.00 -3.73 -8.00
N ALA A 54 8.29 -4.36 -8.92
CA ALA A 54 8.28 -3.96 -10.33
C ALA A 54 7.63 -2.57 -10.52
N CYS A 55 6.57 -2.24 -9.78
CA CYS A 55 5.99 -0.89 -9.75
C CYS A 55 6.99 0.17 -9.28
N LEU A 56 7.77 -0.13 -8.23
CA LEU A 56 8.80 0.78 -7.71
C LEU A 56 9.95 0.95 -8.71
N LYS A 57 10.42 -0.14 -9.33
CA LYS A 57 11.44 -0.10 -10.39
C LYS A 57 10.97 0.73 -11.59
N GLU A 58 9.71 0.59 -12.01
CA GLU A 58 9.14 1.38 -13.11
C GLU A 58 8.99 2.87 -12.73
N ALA A 59 8.54 3.18 -11.51
CA ALA A 59 8.48 4.56 -11.01
C ALA A 59 9.86 5.22 -10.95
N LYS A 60 10.90 4.46 -10.55
CA LYS A 60 12.30 4.89 -10.55
C LYS A 60 12.78 5.19 -11.97
N LYS A 61 12.50 4.31 -12.93
CA LYS A 61 12.82 4.50 -14.37
C LYS A 61 12.16 5.74 -14.94
N ARG A 62 10.89 6.01 -14.55
CA ARG A 62 10.15 7.22 -14.96
C ARG A 62 10.57 8.49 -14.22
N ASN A 63 11.53 8.40 -13.33
CA ASN A 63 12.03 9.51 -12.53
C ASN A 63 10.93 10.22 -11.69
N TRP A 64 9.95 9.48 -11.20
CA TRP A 64 8.87 10.02 -10.38
C TRP A 64 9.37 10.36 -8.97
N GLU A 65 9.01 11.54 -8.43
CA GLU A 65 9.41 11.95 -7.07
C GLU A 65 8.69 11.15 -5.99
N TYR A 66 7.55 10.57 -6.33
CA TYR A 66 6.78 9.62 -5.55
C TYR A 66 5.99 8.72 -6.49
N VAL A 67 5.54 7.60 -5.96
CA VAL A 67 4.57 6.73 -6.61
C VAL A 67 3.44 6.41 -5.64
N LEU A 68 2.21 6.40 -6.14
CA LEU A 68 1.06 5.83 -5.47
C LEU A 68 0.87 4.40 -5.97
N ILE A 69 0.75 3.45 -5.06
CA ILE A 69 0.47 2.06 -5.39
C ILE A 69 -0.87 1.68 -4.77
N PHE A 70 -1.72 1.05 -5.57
CA PHE A 70 -3.00 0.50 -5.19
C PHE A 70 -3.03 -0.99 -5.49
N GLU A 71 -3.65 -1.79 -4.63
CA GLU A 71 -4.09 -3.13 -4.97
C GLU A 71 -5.50 -3.10 -5.57
N ASP A 72 -5.89 -4.13 -6.28
CA ASP A 72 -7.16 -4.20 -7.00
C ASP A 72 -8.39 -4.47 -6.11
N ASP A 73 -8.19 -4.51 -4.81
CA ASP A 73 -9.24 -4.60 -3.80
C ASP A 73 -9.41 -3.30 -2.98
N VAL A 74 -8.82 -2.22 -3.43
CA VAL A 74 -8.99 -0.92 -2.78
C VAL A 74 -10.46 -0.48 -2.77
N LYS A 75 -10.93 0.03 -1.60
CA LYS A 75 -12.28 0.59 -1.40
C LYS A 75 -12.19 1.92 -0.67
N PHE A 76 -12.76 2.97 -1.25
CA PHE A 76 -12.82 4.28 -0.62
C PHE A 76 -14.13 4.46 0.15
N LEU A 77 -14.05 4.49 1.47
CA LEU A 77 -15.18 4.79 2.36
C LEU A 77 -15.57 6.28 2.28
N LYS A 78 -14.56 7.15 2.17
CA LYS A 78 -14.72 8.61 2.08
C LYS A 78 -13.81 9.18 1.00
N PRO A 79 -14.16 9.05 -0.29
CA PRO A 79 -13.28 9.40 -1.42
C PRO A 79 -12.78 10.85 -1.40
N LYS A 80 -13.67 11.80 -1.06
CA LYS A 80 -13.32 13.23 -0.97
C LYS A 80 -12.27 13.49 0.12
N ASP A 81 -12.40 12.83 1.27
CA ASP A 81 -11.46 12.98 2.38
C ASP A 81 -10.12 12.33 2.03
N THR A 82 -10.14 11.15 1.37
CA THR A 82 -8.93 10.51 0.86
C THR A 82 -8.19 11.45 -0.08
N LEU A 83 -8.88 12.01 -1.09
CA LEU A 83 -8.27 12.95 -2.04
C LEU A 83 -7.70 14.20 -1.34
N ASN A 84 -8.41 14.74 -0.35
CA ASN A 84 -7.92 15.88 0.44
C ASN A 84 -6.64 15.54 1.22
N LYS A 85 -6.58 14.37 1.85
CA LYS A 85 -5.38 13.88 2.54
C LYS A 85 -4.22 13.67 1.56
N MET A 86 -4.48 13.08 0.40
CA MET A 86 -3.47 12.92 -0.66
C MET A 86 -2.90 14.27 -1.08
N LYS A 87 -3.74 15.26 -1.39
CA LYS A 87 -3.33 16.62 -1.76
C LYS A 87 -2.53 17.31 -0.67
N LYS A 88 -2.93 17.11 0.59
CA LYS A 88 -2.31 17.76 1.76
C LYS A 88 -0.93 17.20 2.07
N TYR A 89 -0.74 15.86 1.93
CA TYR A 89 0.43 15.21 2.51
C TYR A 89 1.45 14.71 1.50
N ILE A 90 1.06 14.26 0.30
CA ILE A 90 2.00 13.65 -0.66
C ILE A 90 3.14 14.60 -1.03
N ASN A 91 2.85 15.89 -1.30
CA ASN A 91 3.85 16.90 -1.65
C ASN A 91 4.16 17.84 -0.50
N SER A 92 3.79 17.48 0.73
CA SER A 92 4.06 18.33 1.89
C SER A 92 5.56 18.47 2.14
N ARG A 93 6.06 19.71 2.19
CA ARG A 93 7.44 20.01 2.61
C ARG A 93 7.63 19.87 4.13
N PHE A 94 6.52 19.79 4.88
CA PHE A 94 6.52 19.73 6.34
C PHE A 94 6.29 18.34 6.89
N LEU A 95 6.10 17.36 6.02
CA LEU A 95 5.96 15.95 6.39
C LEU A 95 7.09 15.14 5.71
N PRO A 96 8.19 14.90 6.42
CA PRO A 96 9.31 14.13 5.91
C PRO A 96 8.97 12.62 6.01
N TYR A 97 8.01 12.14 5.20
CA TYR A 97 7.70 10.73 5.14
C TYR A 97 8.57 10.00 4.12
N ASP A 98 8.85 8.75 4.41
CA ASP A 98 9.43 7.78 3.49
C ASP A 98 8.32 6.98 2.82
N VAL A 99 7.36 6.50 3.63
CA VAL A 99 6.13 5.85 3.19
C VAL A 99 4.91 6.48 3.87
N LEU A 100 3.88 6.76 3.08
CA LEU A 100 2.61 7.29 3.57
C LEU A 100 1.49 6.30 3.24
N LEU A 101 0.93 5.68 4.27
CA LEU A 101 -0.16 4.72 4.18
C LEU A 101 -1.51 5.46 4.19
N PHE A 102 -2.41 5.10 3.29
CA PHE A 102 -3.80 5.57 3.25
C PHE A 102 -4.78 4.50 3.71
N SER A 103 -4.32 3.26 3.76
CA SER A 103 -5.00 2.10 4.31
C SER A 103 -4.01 1.28 5.14
N GLY A 104 -4.49 0.46 6.05
CA GLY A 104 -3.63 -0.42 6.83
C GLY A 104 -4.35 -1.03 8.02
N ASN A 105 -3.92 -2.23 8.40
CA ASN A 105 -4.34 -2.93 9.60
C ASN A 105 -3.24 -2.80 10.64
N ASN A 106 -3.34 -1.78 11.50
CA ASN A 106 -2.34 -1.53 12.53
C ASN A 106 -2.52 -2.47 13.72
N LYS A 107 -1.44 -3.11 14.15
CA LYS A 107 -1.38 -3.99 15.32
C LYS A 107 -0.31 -3.55 16.33
N GLY A 108 0.50 -2.58 15.96
CA GLY A 108 1.54 -2.04 16.82
C GLY A 108 1.14 -0.72 17.50
N PRO A 109 2.05 -0.16 18.28
CA PRO A 109 1.84 1.15 18.90
C PRO A 109 1.68 2.24 17.84
N LEU A 110 0.97 3.31 18.21
CA LEU A 110 0.74 4.49 17.38
C LEU A 110 1.35 5.72 18.05
N GLN A 111 2.07 6.53 17.29
CA GLN A 111 2.55 7.83 17.75
C GLN A 111 1.90 8.94 16.93
N LYS A 112 1.10 9.79 17.58
CA LYS A 112 0.48 10.95 16.93
C LYS A 112 1.54 11.88 16.38
N HIS A 113 1.35 12.35 15.15
CA HIS A 113 2.24 13.32 14.53
C HIS A 113 2.10 14.70 15.23
N ALA A 114 3.21 15.30 15.64
CA ALA A 114 3.20 16.53 16.44
C ALA A 114 2.38 17.67 15.79
N LYS A 115 2.55 17.91 14.50
CA LYS A 115 1.86 18.98 13.76
C LYS A 115 0.44 18.61 13.29
N TYR A 116 0.18 17.31 13.04
CA TYR A 116 -1.08 16.83 12.48
C TYR A 116 -1.67 15.66 13.32
N PRO A 117 -1.90 15.86 14.64
CA PRO A 117 -2.25 14.77 15.55
C PRO A 117 -3.64 14.15 15.30
N LYS A 118 -4.51 14.85 14.55
CA LYS A 118 -5.84 14.38 14.19
C LYS A 118 -5.88 13.64 12.84
N ASP A 119 -4.82 13.77 12.05
CA ASP A 119 -4.80 13.32 10.66
C ASP A 119 -3.72 12.26 10.38
N LEU A 120 -2.67 12.22 11.21
CA LEU A 120 -1.51 11.36 10.98
C LEU A 120 -1.00 10.71 12.27
N VAL A 121 -0.67 9.44 12.15
CA VAL A 121 0.06 8.68 13.16
C VAL A 121 1.27 8.01 12.53
N ARG A 122 2.38 7.96 13.25
CA ARG A 122 3.51 7.09 12.92
C ARG A 122 3.14 5.69 13.33
N VAL A 123 3.42 4.71 12.47
CA VAL A 123 3.13 3.29 12.67
C VAL A 123 4.41 2.49 12.79
N PHE A 124 4.36 1.37 13.52
CA PHE A 124 5.50 0.49 13.78
C PHE A 124 5.21 -0.96 13.37
N GLN A 125 3.93 -1.35 13.29
CA GLN A 125 3.47 -2.65 12.81
C GLN A 125 2.12 -2.47 12.12
N CYS A 126 2.13 -2.18 10.84
CA CYS A 126 0.92 -1.97 10.03
C CYS A 126 0.96 -2.88 8.81
N TYR A 127 0.04 -3.82 8.76
CA TYR A 127 -0.16 -4.76 7.66
C TYR A 127 -0.92 -4.09 6.51
N CYS A 128 -0.95 -4.77 5.37
CA CYS A 128 -1.68 -4.43 4.15
C CYS A 128 -1.04 -3.31 3.32
N CYS A 129 -0.82 -3.64 2.05
CA CYS A 129 -0.29 -2.73 1.04
C CYS A 129 -1.37 -2.18 0.09
N THR A 130 -2.66 -2.19 0.52
CA THR A 130 -3.81 -1.86 -0.35
C THR A 130 -3.72 -0.46 -0.98
N MET A 131 -3.24 0.55 -0.23
CA MET A 131 -2.97 1.89 -0.76
C MET A 131 -1.87 2.59 0.01
N TYR A 132 -0.79 2.95 -0.68
CA TYR A 132 0.32 3.70 -0.08
C TYR A 132 1.07 4.55 -1.10
N ALA A 133 1.82 5.54 -0.60
CA ALA A 133 2.75 6.34 -1.38
C ALA A 133 4.17 6.14 -0.88
N VAL A 134 5.14 6.01 -1.78
CA VAL A 134 6.57 5.95 -1.47
C VAL A 134 7.28 7.13 -2.09
N LYS A 135 8.19 7.77 -1.37
CA LYS A 135 9.08 8.81 -1.89
C LYS A 135 10.23 8.20 -2.69
N ARG A 136 10.67 8.90 -3.72
CA ARG A 136 11.73 8.45 -4.62
C ARG A 136 13.02 8.03 -3.92
N HIS A 137 13.45 8.78 -2.90
CA HIS A 137 14.67 8.47 -2.17
C HIS A 137 14.59 7.15 -1.39
N TYR A 138 13.38 6.62 -1.23
CA TYR A 138 13.10 5.41 -0.46
C TYR A 138 12.76 4.17 -1.31
N TYR A 139 12.72 4.32 -2.65
CA TYR A 139 12.36 3.20 -3.54
C TYR A 139 13.28 2.00 -3.37
N ASP A 140 14.60 2.22 -3.38
CA ASP A 140 15.59 1.15 -3.28
C ASP A 140 15.49 0.44 -1.92
N THR A 141 15.24 1.18 -0.84
CA THR A 141 15.05 0.61 0.51
C THR A 141 13.85 -0.36 0.56
N ILE A 142 12.72 0.00 -0.06
CA ILE A 142 11.56 -0.91 -0.12
C ILE A 142 11.83 -2.08 -1.06
N ILE A 143 12.47 -1.85 -2.20
CA ILE A 143 12.84 -2.91 -3.15
C ILE A 143 13.70 -3.96 -2.45
N ASP A 144 14.78 -3.54 -1.79
CA ASP A 144 15.69 -4.45 -1.09
C ASP A 144 14.98 -5.23 0.03
N ASN A 145 14.09 -4.55 0.78
CA ASN A 145 13.31 -5.18 1.84
C ASN A 145 12.34 -6.23 1.29
N PHE A 146 11.67 -5.95 0.18
CA PHE A 146 10.75 -6.90 -0.44
C PHE A 146 11.49 -8.05 -1.15
N GLU A 147 12.67 -7.80 -1.72
CA GLU A 147 13.53 -8.86 -2.26
C GLU A 147 14.05 -9.78 -1.14
N GLU A 148 14.36 -9.24 0.03
CA GLU A 148 14.68 -10.02 1.22
C GLU A 148 13.49 -10.86 1.70
N SER A 149 12.28 -10.27 1.76
CA SER A 149 11.05 -11.00 2.08
C SER A 149 10.85 -12.22 1.18
N ILE A 150 11.06 -12.07 -0.13
CA ILE A 150 10.95 -13.18 -1.08
C ILE A 150 11.93 -14.31 -0.71
N LYS A 151 13.17 -13.98 -0.36
CA LYS A 151 14.16 -14.99 0.07
C LYS A 151 13.70 -15.72 1.32
N LEU A 152 13.25 -14.98 2.33
CA LEU A 152 12.73 -15.55 3.58
C LEU A 152 11.54 -16.48 3.35
N VAL A 153 10.58 -16.10 2.50
CA VAL A 153 9.43 -16.95 2.13
C VAL A 153 9.87 -18.23 1.38
N LEU A 154 10.93 -18.14 0.59
CA LEU A 154 11.48 -19.32 -0.12
C LEU A 154 12.22 -20.26 0.83
N GLU A 155 12.98 -19.72 1.78
CA GLU A 155 13.73 -20.47 2.77
C GLU A 155 12.83 -21.13 3.83
N ASN A 156 11.83 -20.39 4.31
CA ASN A 156 10.87 -20.88 5.30
C ASN A 156 9.44 -20.42 4.95
N PRO A 157 8.68 -21.19 4.15
CA PRO A 157 7.32 -20.84 3.74
C PRO A 157 6.31 -20.71 4.89
N GLU A 158 6.58 -21.32 6.03
CA GLU A 158 5.69 -21.31 7.20
C GLU A 158 5.93 -20.08 8.11
N ASP A 159 6.98 -19.30 7.82
CA ASP A 159 7.26 -18.10 8.59
C ASP A 159 6.27 -16.98 8.25
N LYS A 160 5.31 -16.76 9.15
CA LYS A 160 4.29 -15.71 9.02
C LYS A 160 4.84 -14.29 9.11
N THR A 161 6.10 -14.11 9.44
CA THR A 161 6.76 -12.80 9.49
C THR A 161 7.54 -12.47 8.21
N ALA A 162 7.70 -13.46 7.33
CA ALA A 162 8.42 -13.35 6.05
C ALA A 162 7.67 -12.53 4.97
N PRO A 163 6.31 -12.50 4.91
CA PRO A 163 5.60 -11.69 3.92
C PRO A 163 6.07 -10.25 3.87
N HIS A 164 6.05 -9.65 2.68
CA HIS A 164 6.59 -8.31 2.46
C HIS A 164 5.93 -7.22 3.31
N ASP A 165 4.63 -7.34 3.59
CA ASP A 165 3.87 -6.46 4.47
C ASP A 165 4.06 -6.74 5.97
N CYS A 166 4.84 -7.78 6.31
CA CYS A 166 5.38 -8.02 7.64
C CYS A 166 6.86 -7.64 7.70
N ASN A 167 7.65 -8.03 6.68
CA ASN A 167 9.08 -7.78 6.64
C ASN A 167 9.43 -6.27 6.68
N TRP A 168 8.53 -5.39 6.25
CA TRP A 168 8.74 -3.95 6.34
C TRP A 168 8.56 -3.35 7.74
N PHE A 169 8.13 -4.13 8.78
CA PHE A 169 8.02 -3.63 10.16
C PHE A 169 9.34 -3.13 10.71
N LYS A 170 10.47 -3.76 10.36
CA LYS A 170 11.80 -3.28 10.72
C LYS A 170 12.13 -1.90 10.12
N LEU A 171 11.57 -1.60 8.94
CA LEU A 171 11.67 -0.28 8.33
C LEU A 171 10.74 0.72 9.05
N MET A 172 9.52 0.32 9.41
CA MET A 172 8.61 1.17 10.19
C MET A 172 9.20 1.56 11.55
N ALA A 173 9.92 0.64 12.20
CA ALA A 173 10.59 0.93 13.46
C ALA A 173 11.70 1.97 13.33
N ARG A 174 12.42 1.99 12.22
CA ARG A 174 13.56 2.84 11.94
C ARG A 174 13.20 4.16 11.26
N ASP A 175 12.33 4.10 10.26
CA ASP A 175 12.10 5.16 9.27
C ASP A 175 10.71 5.81 9.42
N ASN A 176 10.38 6.77 8.54
CA ASN A 176 9.19 7.60 8.67
C ASN A 176 7.99 7.01 7.92
N PHE A 177 7.34 6.05 8.54
CA PHE A 177 6.07 5.49 8.06
C PHE A 177 4.90 6.15 8.79
N PHE A 178 4.03 6.80 8.02
CA PHE A 178 2.83 7.44 8.57
C PHE A 178 1.57 6.83 7.98
N LEU A 179 0.55 6.67 8.82
CA LEU A 179 -0.80 6.28 8.44
C LEU A 179 -1.73 7.48 8.56
N THR A 180 -2.55 7.73 7.54
CA THR A 180 -3.57 8.78 7.59
C THR A 180 -4.77 8.33 8.41
N ILE A 181 -5.22 9.14 9.36
CA ILE A 181 -6.38 8.88 10.23
C ILE A 181 -7.42 10.00 10.18
N PRO A 182 -8.71 9.73 10.50
CA PRO A 182 -9.31 8.40 10.51
C PRO A 182 -9.13 7.72 9.14
N LEU A 183 -9.16 6.38 9.09
CA LEU A 183 -9.07 5.67 7.81
C LEU A 183 -10.26 6.03 6.91
N THR A 184 -9.95 6.31 5.67
CA THR A 184 -10.92 6.64 4.61
C THR A 184 -10.86 5.67 3.44
N THR A 185 -9.92 4.72 3.52
CA THR A 185 -9.64 3.69 2.52
C THR A 185 -9.37 2.38 3.23
N VAL A 186 -9.94 1.31 2.74
CA VAL A 186 -9.81 -0.05 3.27
C VAL A 186 -9.64 -1.05 2.14
N GLN A 187 -9.31 -2.29 2.49
CA GLN A 187 -9.39 -3.44 1.60
C GLN A 187 -10.85 -3.86 1.47
N ARG A 188 -11.30 -4.07 0.23
CA ARG A 188 -12.65 -4.58 -0.06
C ARG A 188 -12.71 -6.07 0.30
N GLU A 189 -13.85 -6.49 0.83
CA GLU A 189 -14.16 -7.91 0.96
C GLU A 189 -14.12 -8.59 -0.41
N SER A 190 -13.35 -9.66 -0.53
CA SER A 190 -13.20 -10.44 -1.76
C SER A 190 -12.46 -11.75 -1.51
N TYR A 191 -12.53 -12.67 -2.48
CA TYR A 191 -11.69 -13.87 -2.47
C TYR A 191 -10.21 -13.50 -2.62
N SER A 192 -9.38 -13.92 -1.67
CA SER A 192 -7.93 -13.74 -1.69
C SER A 192 -7.26 -14.92 -2.39
N ASP A 193 -6.52 -14.65 -3.47
CA ASP A 193 -5.70 -15.66 -4.15
C ASP A 193 -4.48 -16.09 -3.31
N ILE A 194 -4.14 -15.33 -2.27
CA ILE A 194 -3.02 -15.64 -1.36
C ILE A 194 -3.48 -16.53 -0.21
N GLU A 195 -4.65 -16.22 0.35
CA GLU A 195 -5.21 -16.95 1.49
C GLU A 195 -6.18 -18.07 1.08
N GLU A 196 -6.49 -18.16 -0.22
CA GLU A 196 -7.39 -19.16 -0.84
C GLU A 196 -8.78 -19.23 -0.18
N ARG A 197 -9.28 -18.04 0.27
CA ARG A 197 -10.59 -17.90 0.93
C ARG A 197 -11.13 -16.47 0.78
N ASP A 198 -12.40 -16.31 1.07
CA ASP A 198 -12.98 -14.99 1.20
C ASP A 198 -12.43 -14.29 2.45
N VAL A 199 -12.01 -13.04 2.29
CA VAL A 199 -11.45 -12.20 3.36
C VAL A 199 -12.21 -10.89 3.49
N ASN A 200 -12.41 -10.47 4.74
CA ASN A 200 -12.96 -9.15 5.07
C ASN A 200 -12.17 -8.56 6.24
N TYR A 201 -11.31 -7.61 5.92
CA TYR A 201 -10.47 -6.92 6.90
C TYR A 201 -10.98 -5.52 7.29
N GLU A 202 -12.10 -5.05 6.71
CA GLU A 202 -12.62 -3.70 6.94
C GLU A 202 -12.80 -3.40 8.44
N GLY A 203 -13.44 -4.31 9.17
CA GLY A 203 -13.65 -4.14 10.61
C GLY A 203 -12.35 -4.07 11.42
N LEU A 204 -11.34 -4.87 11.06
CA LEU A 204 -10.03 -4.88 11.71
C LEU A 204 -9.23 -3.62 11.37
N MET A 205 -9.29 -3.14 10.13
CA MET A 205 -8.59 -1.94 9.70
C MET A 205 -9.15 -0.69 10.37
N LEU A 206 -10.46 -0.64 10.64
CA LEU A 206 -11.11 0.50 11.28
C LEU A 206 -10.91 0.54 12.80
N GLN A 207 -10.46 -0.56 13.39
CA GLN A 207 -10.07 -0.62 14.81
C GLN A 207 -8.61 -0.17 14.96
N LEU A 208 -8.39 1.14 14.87
CA LEU A 208 -7.09 1.73 15.23
C LEU A 208 -6.98 1.74 16.74
N SER A 209 -6.35 0.71 17.28
CA SER A 209 -6.03 0.62 18.71
C SER A 209 -4.82 1.47 19.08
#